data_7b4eb70ff1a1f24538fe240e8e7241c1
#
_entry.id   7b4eb70ff1a1f24538fe240e8e7241c1
#
_cell.length_a   1.000
_cell.length_b   1.000
_cell.length_c   1.000
_cell.angle_alpha   90.00
_cell.angle_beta   90.00
_cell.angle_gamma   90.00
#
_symmetry.space_group_name_H-M   'P 1'
#
loop_
_entity.id
_entity.type
_entity.pdbx_description
1 polymer ?
#
loop_
_entity_poly.entity_id
_entity_poly.type
_entity_poly.pdbx_seq_one_letter_code
_entity_poly.pdbx_strand_id
1 'polypeptide(L)'
;MRVQADRGLRPERVLGPGSGCARLFCCFPLIGTEAFPFPAVVNSMAFEPTEPRDGIYLTARDIPEVRQNEHLLEEAGRQLEQLADCLAAWGTGALFRLLQIPPVPERVWLSGPWIAGKLNGLRFRLCRKPLFTDAAGRRIPVLGPSGEAAVCVPAFGPDYPELTNELWELLRQRNDQKPLPDKEELRYWEELLPECRVNAEQILKQLCSWGKLDI
;
A
#
# COMPACT_ATOMS: atom_id res chain seq x y z
N MET A 1 -11.66 -2.88 0.08
CA MET A 1 -10.91 -3.90 0.84
C MET A 1 -11.82 -5.08 1.12
N ARG A 2 -11.30 -6.30 1.08
CA ARG A 2 -11.98 -7.52 1.54
C ARG A 2 -11.13 -8.10 2.66
N VAL A 3 -11.75 -8.68 3.66
CA VAL A 3 -11.07 -9.30 4.78
C VAL A 3 -11.55 -10.74 4.87
N GLN A 4 -10.61 -11.69 4.93
CA GLN A 4 -10.91 -13.07 5.23
C GLN A 4 -10.86 -13.24 6.74
N ALA A 5 -11.92 -13.75 7.32
CA ALA A 5 -12.01 -14.01 8.76
C ALA A 5 -12.22 -15.49 9.01
N ASP A 6 -11.59 -16.00 10.06
CA ASP A 6 -11.93 -17.28 10.65
C ASP A 6 -13.21 -17.16 11.49
N ARG A 7 -13.83 -18.32 11.83
CA ARG A 7 -15.08 -18.42 12.62
C ARG A 7 -15.01 -17.78 14.01
N GLY A 8 -13.84 -17.28 14.41
CA GLY A 8 -13.56 -16.63 15.70
C GLY A 8 -13.55 -15.09 15.70
N LEU A 9 -14.08 -14.39 14.68
CA LEU A 9 -14.24 -12.93 14.63
C LEU A 9 -12.98 -12.07 14.34
N ARG A 10 -11.78 -12.64 14.18
CA ARG A 10 -10.60 -11.88 13.75
C ARG A 10 -10.26 -12.15 12.29
N PRO A 11 -10.03 -11.12 11.48
CA PRO A 11 -9.65 -11.32 10.09
C PRO A 11 -8.24 -11.90 9.99
N GLU A 12 -8.08 -13.04 9.29
CA GLU A 12 -6.79 -13.70 9.10
C GLU A 12 -5.87 -12.91 8.19
N ARG A 13 -6.43 -12.39 7.08
CA ARG A 13 -5.65 -11.65 6.09
C ARG A 13 -6.48 -10.65 5.30
N VAL A 14 -5.82 -9.60 4.82
CA VAL A 14 -6.41 -8.65 3.87
C VAL A 14 -6.41 -9.27 2.47
N LEU A 15 -7.53 -9.19 1.78
CA LEU A 15 -7.66 -9.53 0.37
C LEU A 15 -7.85 -8.26 -0.44
N GLY A 16 -7.21 -8.18 -1.60
CA GLY A 16 -7.52 -7.12 -2.56
C GLY A 16 -8.97 -7.22 -3.04
N PRO A 17 -9.58 -6.12 -3.49
CA PRO A 17 -10.85 -6.20 -4.21
C PRO A 17 -10.67 -7.06 -5.45
N GLY A 18 -11.64 -7.94 -5.73
CA GLY A 18 -11.58 -8.81 -6.91
C GLY A 18 -11.52 -8.01 -8.22
N SER A 19 -10.96 -8.61 -9.26
CA SER A 19 -11.02 -8.06 -10.63
C SER A 19 -12.49 -7.87 -11.03
N GLY A 20 -12.84 -6.72 -11.64
CA GLY A 20 -14.20 -6.39 -12.02
C GLY A 20 -15.13 -5.97 -10.87
N CYS A 21 -14.61 -5.82 -9.65
CA CYS A 21 -15.38 -5.27 -8.54
C CYS A 21 -15.35 -3.74 -8.60
N ALA A 22 -16.53 -3.10 -8.70
CA ALA A 22 -16.64 -1.65 -8.56
C ALA A 22 -16.01 -1.19 -7.24
N ARG A 23 -15.30 -0.07 -7.27
CA ARG A 23 -14.62 0.50 -6.10
C ARG A 23 -15.45 1.52 -5.36
N LEU A 24 -16.40 2.14 -6.05
CA LEU A 24 -17.30 3.13 -5.49
C LEU A 24 -18.75 2.63 -5.56
N PHE A 25 -19.47 2.87 -4.47
CA PHE A 25 -20.87 2.53 -4.34
C PHE A 25 -21.63 3.75 -3.82
N CYS A 26 -22.77 4.02 -4.45
CA CYS A 26 -23.77 4.96 -3.97
C CYS A 26 -25.10 4.20 -3.90
N CYS A 27 -25.36 3.49 -2.79
CA CYS A 27 -26.36 2.41 -2.60
C CYS A 27 -26.08 1.18 -3.50
N PHE A 28 -25.81 1.41 -4.77
CA PHE A 28 -25.49 0.41 -5.80
C PHE A 28 -24.05 0.62 -6.32
N PRO A 29 -23.43 -0.41 -6.93
CA PRO A 29 -22.13 -0.26 -7.54
C PRO A 29 -22.18 0.77 -8.66
N LEU A 30 -21.17 1.65 -8.70
CA LEU A 30 -20.96 2.55 -9.83
C LEU A 30 -20.08 1.81 -10.85
N ILE A 31 -20.72 1.30 -11.91
CA ILE A 31 -20.08 0.50 -12.96
C ILE A 31 -19.16 1.42 -13.77
N GLY A 32 -17.89 1.02 -13.93
CA GLY A 32 -16.84 1.87 -14.52
C GLY A 32 -15.81 2.33 -13.50
N THR A 33 -16.05 2.07 -12.18
CA THR A 33 -15.12 2.42 -11.10
C THR A 33 -14.21 1.27 -10.68
N GLU A 34 -14.13 0.19 -11.45
CA GLU A 34 -13.30 -1.00 -11.15
C GLU A 34 -11.81 -0.66 -11.06
N ALA A 35 -11.37 0.32 -11.88
CA ALA A 35 -10.01 0.84 -11.88
C ALA A 35 -9.80 2.06 -10.98
N PHE A 36 -10.81 2.46 -10.18
CA PHE A 36 -10.63 3.60 -9.27
C PHE A 36 -9.51 3.31 -8.27
N PRO A 37 -8.53 4.22 -8.12
CA PRO A 37 -7.24 3.90 -7.50
C PRO A 37 -7.27 3.96 -5.96
N PHE A 38 -8.38 3.61 -5.34
CA PHE A 38 -8.47 3.53 -3.88
C PHE A 38 -8.27 2.08 -3.42
N PRO A 39 -7.48 1.80 -2.37
CA PRO A 39 -7.14 0.43 -1.97
C PRO A 39 -8.29 -0.33 -1.30
N ALA A 40 -9.44 0.29 -1.17
CA ALA A 40 -10.64 -0.29 -0.57
C ALA A 40 -11.89 0.02 -1.42
N VAL A 41 -12.95 -0.73 -1.20
CA VAL A 41 -14.28 -0.35 -1.69
C VAL A 41 -14.86 0.71 -0.76
N VAL A 42 -15.33 1.81 -1.33
CA VAL A 42 -15.98 2.89 -0.60
C VAL A 42 -17.46 2.92 -0.94
N ASN A 43 -18.31 2.89 0.08
CA ASN A 43 -19.74 3.00 -0.07
C ASN A 43 -20.25 4.21 0.73
N SER A 44 -20.93 5.13 0.06
CA SER A 44 -21.59 6.24 0.70
C SER A 44 -22.88 6.59 -0.04
N MET A 45 -23.99 6.69 0.66
CA MET A 45 -25.25 7.18 0.11
C MET A 45 -25.21 8.68 -0.21
N ALA A 46 -24.23 9.39 0.36
CA ALA A 46 -24.05 10.82 0.16
C ALA A 46 -23.12 11.16 -1.02
N PHE A 47 -22.63 10.17 -1.76
CA PHE A 47 -21.93 10.44 -3.01
C PHE A 47 -22.84 11.07 -4.03
N GLU A 48 -22.32 12.05 -4.75
CA GLU A 48 -22.92 12.65 -5.92
C GLU A 48 -22.39 11.96 -7.18
N PRO A 49 -23.12 10.97 -7.74
CA PRO A 49 -22.69 10.24 -8.90
C PRO A 49 -22.80 11.06 -10.18
N THR A 50 -22.03 10.71 -11.20
CA THR A 50 -22.24 11.19 -12.57
C THR A 50 -23.60 10.77 -13.11
N GLU A 51 -24.13 11.47 -14.10
CA GLU A 51 -25.41 11.09 -14.73
C GLU A 51 -25.42 9.65 -15.29
N PRO A 52 -24.34 9.20 -16.00
CA PRO A 52 -24.24 7.79 -16.42
C PRO A 52 -24.04 6.80 -15.27
N ARG A 53 -23.79 7.29 -14.04
CA ARG A 53 -23.45 6.50 -12.85
C ARG A 53 -22.22 5.59 -13.04
N ASP A 54 -21.26 6.06 -13.84
CA ASP A 54 -19.96 5.41 -14.11
C ASP A 54 -18.82 5.94 -13.22
N GLY A 55 -19.16 6.86 -12.30
CA GLY A 55 -18.25 7.49 -11.36
C GLY A 55 -18.96 8.46 -10.45
N ILE A 56 -18.18 9.31 -9.80
CA ILE A 56 -18.64 10.44 -8.97
C ILE A 56 -17.97 11.73 -9.46
N TYR A 57 -18.59 12.87 -9.23
CA TYR A 57 -17.98 14.14 -9.62
C TYR A 57 -16.71 14.42 -8.81
N LEU A 58 -15.54 14.28 -9.47
CA LEU A 58 -14.20 14.60 -8.93
C LEU A 58 -13.38 15.38 -9.95
N THR A 59 -14.04 16.24 -10.72
CA THR A 59 -13.40 17.08 -11.74
C THR A 59 -12.60 18.21 -11.07
N ALA A 60 -11.84 18.97 -11.88
CA ALA A 60 -11.15 20.17 -11.40
C ALA A 60 -12.08 21.39 -11.17
N ARG A 61 -13.40 21.22 -11.31
CA ARG A 61 -14.38 22.29 -11.14
C ARG A 61 -14.72 22.47 -9.67
N ASP A 62 -14.79 23.72 -9.23
CA ASP A 62 -15.22 24.05 -7.86
C ASP A 62 -16.76 24.16 -7.80
N ILE A 63 -17.43 23.00 -7.72
CA ILE A 63 -18.87 22.87 -7.56
C ILE A 63 -19.21 22.09 -6.29
N PRO A 64 -20.43 22.25 -5.73
CA PRO A 64 -20.82 21.60 -4.46
C PRO A 64 -20.66 20.08 -4.50
N GLU A 65 -21.02 19.42 -5.60
CA GLU A 65 -20.95 17.97 -5.79
C GLU A 65 -19.51 17.46 -5.71
N VAL A 66 -18.57 18.17 -6.32
CA VAL A 66 -17.15 17.84 -6.26
C VAL A 66 -16.64 17.96 -4.82
N ARG A 67 -16.90 19.09 -4.14
CA ARG A 67 -16.48 19.30 -2.74
C ARG A 67 -17.05 18.23 -1.80
N GLN A 68 -18.31 17.84 -1.99
CA GLN A 68 -18.96 16.77 -1.24
C GLN A 68 -18.23 15.43 -1.42
N ASN A 69 -17.96 15.05 -2.67
CA ASN A 69 -17.29 13.79 -2.99
C ASN A 69 -15.83 13.78 -2.52
N GLU A 70 -15.12 14.89 -2.67
CA GLU A 70 -13.76 15.05 -2.14
C GLU A 70 -13.71 14.86 -0.63
N HIS A 71 -14.62 15.50 0.11
CA HIS A 71 -14.74 15.36 1.56
C HIS A 71 -15.00 13.90 1.99
N LEU A 72 -15.91 13.21 1.30
CA LEU A 72 -16.23 11.81 1.59
C LEU A 72 -15.05 10.87 1.33
N LEU A 73 -14.26 11.11 0.28
CA LEU A 73 -13.05 10.32 0.01
C LEU A 73 -11.93 10.59 1.01
N GLU A 74 -11.79 11.82 1.47
CA GLU A 74 -10.86 12.15 2.56
C GLU A 74 -11.25 11.44 3.86
N GLU A 75 -12.54 11.41 4.17
CA GLU A 75 -13.06 10.66 5.32
C GLU A 75 -12.81 9.16 5.16
N ALA A 76 -13.07 8.59 3.98
CA ALA A 76 -12.76 7.20 3.69
C ALA A 76 -11.26 6.90 3.89
N GLY A 77 -10.37 7.83 3.53
CA GLY A 77 -8.94 7.72 3.81
C GLY A 77 -8.63 7.67 5.31
N ARG A 78 -9.24 8.55 6.12
CA ARG A 78 -9.07 8.53 7.59
C ARG A 78 -9.58 7.23 8.21
N GLN A 79 -10.74 6.73 7.76
CA GLN A 79 -11.30 5.47 8.24
C GLN A 79 -10.41 4.27 7.85
N LEU A 80 -9.81 4.30 6.66
CA LEU A 80 -8.86 3.26 6.25
C LEU A 80 -7.62 3.24 7.13
N GLU A 81 -7.10 4.41 7.53
CA GLU A 81 -5.98 4.51 8.47
C GLU A 81 -6.32 3.93 9.85
N GLN A 82 -7.51 4.20 10.38
CA GLN A 82 -7.97 3.61 11.64
C GLN A 82 -8.15 2.09 11.52
N LEU A 83 -8.73 1.64 10.41
CA LEU A 83 -8.88 0.21 10.14
C LEU A 83 -7.52 -0.48 10.03
N ALA A 84 -6.52 0.16 9.42
CA ALA A 84 -5.15 -0.36 9.33
C ALA A 84 -4.54 -0.59 10.72
N ASP A 85 -4.74 0.34 11.66
CA ASP A 85 -4.31 0.18 13.06
C ASP A 85 -4.99 -1.02 13.74
N CYS A 86 -6.31 -1.16 13.57
CA CYS A 86 -7.05 -2.30 14.11
C CYS A 86 -6.57 -3.63 13.53
N LEU A 87 -6.39 -3.71 12.21
CA LEU A 87 -5.93 -4.92 11.53
C LEU A 87 -4.51 -5.30 11.96
N ALA A 88 -3.63 -4.32 12.14
CA ALA A 88 -2.28 -4.55 12.66
C ALA A 88 -2.32 -5.09 14.09
N ALA A 89 -3.13 -4.48 14.97
CA ALA A 89 -3.30 -4.91 16.35
C ALA A 89 -3.91 -6.32 16.47
N TRP A 90 -4.73 -6.73 15.51
CA TRP A 90 -5.31 -8.09 15.46
C TRP A 90 -4.36 -9.13 14.87
N GLY A 91 -3.20 -8.74 14.38
CA GLY A 91 -2.26 -9.66 13.74
C GLY A 91 -2.67 -10.10 12.33
N THR A 92 -3.55 -9.34 11.67
CA THR A 92 -4.06 -9.66 10.33
C THR A 92 -2.93 -9.71 9.31
N GLY A 93 -2.85 -10.77 8.50
CA GLY A 93 -1.83 -10.94 7.46
C GLY A 93 -2.06 -10.07 6.22
N ALA A 94 -1.04 -9.97 5.37
CA ALA A 94 -1.07 -9.31 4.06
C ALA A 94 -1.48 -7.82 4.11
N LEU A 95 -1.04 -7.07 5.14
CA LEU A 95 -1.36 -5.64 5.29
C LEU A 95 -0.71 -4.78 4.20
N PHE A 96 0.33 -5.26 3.50
CA PHE A 96 0.90 -4.61 2.32
C PHE A 96 -0.14 -4.28 1.25
N ARG A 97 -1.26 -5.03 1.19
CA ARG A 97 -2.36 -4.78 0.25
C ARG A 97 -3.05 -3.44 0.44
N LEU A 98 -2.96 -2.83 1.62
CA LEU A 98 -3.46 -1.48 1.86
C LEU A 98 -2.62 -0.40 1.16
N LEU A 99 -1.40 -0.74 0.76
CA LEU A 99 -0.48 0.13 0.02
C LEU A 99 -0.52 -0.13 -1.50
N GLN A 100 -1.25 -1.15 -1.96
CA GLN A 100 -1.42 -1.46 -3.39
C GLN A 100 -2.40 -0.47 -4.01
N ILE A 101 -1.89 0.68 -4.42
CA ILE A 101 -2.65 1.74 -5.08
C ILE A 101 -2.40 1.62 -6.58
N PRO A 102 -3.43 1.26 -7.39
CA PRO A 102 -3.29 1.19 -8.83
C PRO A 102 -2.96 2.56 -9.44
N PRO A 103 -2.43 2.61 -10.67
CA PRO A 103 -2.29 3.85 -11.41
C PRO A 103 -3.63 4.58 -11.54
N VAL A 104 -3.59 5.91 -11.52
CA VAL A 104 -4.79 6.74 -11.70
C VAL A 104 -5.28 6.60 -13.14
N PRO A 105 -6.51 6.12 -13.37
CA PRO A 105 -7.06 5.98 -14.71
C PRO A 105 -7.45 7.35 -15.28
N GLU A 106 -7.33 7.48 -16.60
CA GLU A 106 -7.91 8.64 -17.30
C GLU A 106 -9.44 8.50 -17.36
N ARG A 107 -10.15 9.40 -16.69
CA ARG A 107 -11.60 9.49 -16.67
C ARG A 107 -12.03 10.95 -16.71
N VAL A 108 -13.07 11.25 -17.49
CA VAL A 108 -13.59 12.62 -17.63
C VAL A 108 -14.08 13.20 -16.31
N TRP A 109 -14.59 12.34 -15.43
CA TRP A 109 -15.14 12.72 -14.12
C TRP A 109 -14.09 12.77 -13.02
N LEU A 110 -12.81 12.39 -13.29
CA LEU A 110 -11.74 12.26 -12.28
C LEU A 110 -10.61 13.27 -12.54
N SER A 111 -10.35 14.15 -11.58
CA SER A 111 -9.14 14.97 -11.58
C SER A 111 -7.93 14.14 -11.19
N GLY A 112 -7.14 13.71 -12.17
CA GLY A 112 -5.92 12.92 -11.96
C GLY A 112 -4.95 13.55 -10.96
N PRO A 113 -4.58 14.83 -11.08
CA PRO A 113 -3.67 15.48 -10.14
C PRO A 113 -4.21 15.52 -8.70
N TRP A 114 -5.50 15.79 -8.51
CA TRP A 114 -6.10 15.83 -7.19
C TRP A 114 -6.04 14.47 -6.50
N ILE A 115 -6.55 13.42 -7.17
CA ILE A 115 -6.59 12.08 -6.58
C ILE A 115 -5.18 11.53 -6.34
N ALA A 116 -4.23 11.76 -7.24
CA ALA A 116 -2.84 11.34 -7.07
C ALA A 116 -2.22 11.98 -5.82
N GLY A 117 -2.43 13.29 -5.60
CA GLY A 117 -1.98 13.98 -4.40
C GLY A 117 -2.58 13.39 -3.12
N LYS A 118 -3.89 13.10 -3.10
CA LYS A 118 -4.56 12.49 -1.94
C LYS A 118 -4.07 11.08 -1.66
N LEU A 119 -3.89 10.26 -2.69
CA LEU A 119 -3.39 8.88 -2.56
C LEU A 119 -1.93 8.83 -2.12
N ASN A 120 -1.07 9.73 -2.62
CA ASN A 120 0.30 9.84 -2.15
C ASN A 120 0.37 10.22 -0.67
N GLY A 121 -0.45 11.18 -0.23
CA GLY A 121 -0.58 11.53 1.17
C GLY A 121 -1.09 10.37 2.03
N LEU A 122 -2.10 9.64 1.58
CA LEU A 122 -2.63 8.45 2.25
C LEU A 122 -1.55 7.36 2.35
N ARG A 123 -0.85 7.05 1.25
CA ARG A 123 0.26 6.08 1.23
C ARG A 123 1.34 6.44 2.24
N PHE A 124 1.76 7.71 2.26
CA PHE A 124 2.77 8.18 3.21
C PHE A 124 2.34 7.94 4.67
N ARG A 125 1.08 8.26 5.01
CA ARG A 125 0.55 8.02 6.37
C ARG A 125 0.45 6.53 6.70
N LEU A 126 0.02 5.69 5.74
CA LEU A 126 -0.02 4.25 5.92
C LEU A 126 1.38 3.63 6.10
N CYS A 127 2.39 4.13 5.39
CA CYS A 127 3.79 3.67 5.56
C CYS A 127 4.36 3.97 6.96
N ARG A 128 3.76 4.87 7.72
CA ARG A 128 4.12 5.17 9.11
C ARG A 128 3.36 4.31 10.14
N LYS A 129 2.50 3.42 9.68
CA LYS A 129 1.77 2.46 10.52
C LYS A 129 2.46 1.09 10.52
N PRO A 130 2.25 0.26 11.54
CA PRO A 130 2.92 -1.04 11.66
C PRO A 130 2.33 -2.08 10.70
N LEU A 131 2.44 -1.82 9.39
CA LEU A 131 1.89 -2.68 8.32
C LEU A 131 2.89 -3.69 7.78
N PHE A 132 4.18 -3.48 8.03
CA PHE A 132 5.25 -4.34 7.55
C PHE A 132 5.52 -5.45 8.56
N THR A 133 5.51 -6.70 8.10
CA THR A 133 5.94 -7.85 8.90
C THR A 133 7.42 -8.07 8.64
N ASP A 134 8.24 -7.99 9.68
CA ASP A 134 9.66 -8.28 9.56
C ASP A 134 9.95 -9.81 9.60
N ALA A 135 11.18 -10.19 9.27
CA ALA A 135 11.65 -11.58 9.26
C ALA A 135 11.56 -12.28 10.64
N ALA A 136 11.32 -11.54 11.72
CA ALA A 136 11.09 -12.06 13.05
C ALA A 136 9.58 -12.10 13.43
N GLY A 137 8.69 -11.79 12.49
CA GLY A 137 7.25 -11.75 12.69
C GLY A 137 6.74 -10.50 13.42
N ARG A 138 7.57 -9.48 13.61
CA ARG A 138 7.17 -8.25 14.31
C ARG A 138 6.52 -7.28 13.31
N ARG A 139 5.53 -6.54 13.79
CA ARG A 139 4.87 -5.46 13.04
C ARG A 139 5.57 -4.14 13.28
N ILE A 140 6.05 -3.51 12.21
CA ILE A 140 6.79 -2.26 12.27
C ILE A 140 6.34 -1.31 11.15
N PRO A 141 6.58 0.00 11.27
CA PRO A 141 6.36 0.94 10.17
C PRO A 141 7.46 0.83 9.12
N VAL A 142 7.11 1.13 7.88
CA VAL A 142 8.05 1.21 6.74
C VAL A 142 8.90 2.48 6.82
N LEU A 143 8.27 3.59 7.23
CA LEU A 143 8.91 4.89 7.37
C LEU A 143 9.06 5.26 8.84
N GLY A 144 10.21 5.80 9.20
CA GLY A 144 10.47 6.38 10.50
C GLY A 144 9.78 7.74 10.70
N PRO A 145 9.96 8.36 11.88
CA PRO A 145 9.31 9.62 12.23
C PRO A 145 9.61 10.79 11.28
N SER A 146 10.82 10.86 10.75
CA SER A 146 11.25 11.92 9.80
C SER A 146 10.94 11.57 8.34
N GLY A 147 10.31 10.40 8.07
CA GLY A 147 10.00 9.94 6.73
C GLY A 147 11.12 9.13 6.06
N GLU A 148 12.20 8.85 6.79
CA GLU A 148 13.29 7.99 6.35
C GLU A 148 12.86 6.52 6.27
N ALA A 149 13.45 5.74 5.35
CA ALA A 149 13.22 4.31 5.27
C ALA A 149 13.68 3.61 6.56
N ALA A 150 12.74 2.98 7.27
CA ALA A 150 13.00 2.22 8.50
C ALA A 150 13.30 0.74 8.25
N VAL A 151 13.08 0.27 7.03
CA VAL A 151 13.23 -1.13 6.59
C VAL A 151 14.21 -1.24 5.44
N CYS A 152 14.67 -2.46 5.16
CA CYS A 152 15.53 -2.81 4.04
C CYS A 152 14.83 -3.87 3.20
N VAL A 153 14.63 -3.61 1.91
CA VAL A 153 14.00 -4.57 0.99
C VAL A 153 15.05 -4.98 -0.05
N PRO A 154 15.62 -6.19 0.06
CA PRO A 154 16.56 -6.69 -0.96
C PRO A 154 15.83 -6.84 -2.29
N ALA A 155 16.50 -6.43 -3.37
CA ALA A 155 15.94 -6.45 -4.71
C ALA A 155 17.02 -6.61 -5.78
N PHE A 156 16.83 -7.60 -6.68
CA PHE A 156 17.56 -7.74 -7.94
C PHE A 156 16.71 -7.44 -9.17
N GLY A 157 15.42 -7.17 -8.94
CA GLY A 157 14.42 -7.02 -9.99
C GLY A 157 13.69 -8.32 -10.32
N PRO A 158 12.60 -8.21 -11.08
CA PRO A 158 11.67 -9.32 -11.34
C PRO A 158 12.28 -10.48 -12.12
N ASP A 159 13.36 -10.22 -12.89
CA ASP A 159 14.01 -11.21 -13.73
C ASP A 159 14.95 -12.15 -12.95
N TYR A 160 15.27 -11.83 -11.70
CA TYR A 160 16.23 -12.57 -10.87
C TYR A 160 15.71 -12.85 -9.45
N PRO A 161 14.58 -13.55 -9.32
CA PRO A 161 13.96 -13.81 -8.01
C PRO A 161 14.85 -14.68 -7.10
N GLU A 162 15.66 -15.58 -7.67
CA GLU A 162 16.59 -16.42 -6.91
C GLU A 162 17.66 -15.56 -6.24
N LEU A 163 18.25 -14.61 -6.97
CA LEU A 163 19.26 -13.70 -6.41
C LEU A 163 18.68 -12.79 -5.33
N THR A 164 17.43 -12.36 -5.48
CA THR A 164 16.72 -11.61 -4.43
C THR A 164 16.59 -12.45 -3.16
N ASN A 165 16.25 -13.74 -3.27
CA ASN A 165 16.16 -14.65 -2.14
C ASN A 165 17.52 -14.92 -1.47
N GLU A 166 18.56 -15.13 -2.25
CA GLU A 166 19.94 -15.31 -1.74
C GLU A 166 20.42 -14.07 -1.00
N LEU A 167 20.15 -12.90 -1.55
CA LEU A 167 20.46 -11.62 -0.92
C LEU A 167 19.71 -11.46 0.41
N TRP A 168 18.45 -11.84 0.46
CA TRP A 168 17.65 -11.83 1.68
C TRP A 168 18.26 -12.73 2.76
N GLU A 169 18.67 -13.98 2.40
CA GLU A 169 19.30 -14.92 3.34
C GLU A 169 20.66 -14.38 3.84
N LEU A 170 21.47 -13.78 2.96
CA LEU A 170 22.74 -13.15 3.32
C LEU A 170 22.52 -12.02 4.33
N LEU A 171 21.56 -11.15 4.06
CA LEU A 171 21.26 -10.03 4.93
C LEU A 171 20.68 -10.46 6.26
N ARG A 172 19.84 -11.51 6.30
CA ARG A 172 19.25 -12.04 7.53
C ARG A 172 20.28 -12.51 8.56
N GLN A 173 21.44 -12.98 8.10
CA GLN A 173 22.53 -13.43 8.97
C GLN A 173 23.24 -12.28 9.68
N ARG A 174 22.88 -11.03 9.37
CA ARG A 174 23.53 -9.83 9.89
C ARG A 174 22.67 -9.16 10.93
N ASN A 175 23.31 -8.72 12.02
CA ASN A 175 22.62 -8.06 13.13
C ASN A 175 22.64 -6.53 13.07
N ASP A 176 23.35 -5.94 12.09
CA ASP A 176 23.65 -4.51 12.02
C ASP A 176 22.83 -3.74 10.97
N GLN A 177 21.77 -4.36 10.44
CA GLN A 177 20.98 -3.78 9.38
C GLN A 177 19.53 -3.48 9.79
N LYS A 178 18.87 -2.69 8.94
CA LYS A 178 17.44 -2.44 9.06
C LYS A 178 16.64 -3.74 8.91
N PRO A 179 15.47 -3.84 9.55
CA PRO A 179 14.61 -5.01 9.45
C PRO A 179 14.28 -5.38 8.01
N LEU A 180 14.34 -6.67 7.71
CA LEU A 180 13.97 -7.27 6.44
C LEU A 180 12.50 -7.67 6.45
N PRO A 181 11.82 -7.74 5.30
CA PRO A 181 10.46 -8.26 5.21
C PRO A 181 10.41 -9.77 5.56
N ASP A 182 9.25 -10.22 5.98
CA ASP A 182 8.92 -11.64 5.94
C ASP A 182 9.15 -12.18 4.53
N LYS A 183 9.70 -13.41 4.42
CA LYS A 183 10.11 -13.98 3.15
C LYS A 183 8.95 -14.18 2.17
N GLU A 184 7.76 -14.51 2.68
CA GLU A 184 6.57 -14.70 1.83
C GLU A 184 6.04 -13.37 1.28
N GLU A 185 6.29 -12.27 1.99
CA GLU A 185 5.88 -10.93 1.59
C GLU A 185 6.96 -10.18 0.77
N LEU A 186 8.19 -10.71 0.68
CA LEU A 186 9.36 -10.03 0.08
C LEU A 186 9.07 -9.41 -1.30
N ARG A 187 8.55 -10.20 -2.24
CA ARG A 187 8.28 -9.74 -3.61
C ARG A 187 7.24 -8.61 -3.67
N TYR A 188 6.26 -8.61 -2.75
CA TYR A 188 5.24 -7.55 -2.70
C TYR A 188 5.84 -6.25 -2.19
N TRP A 189 6.71 -6.32 -1.20
CA TRP A 189 7.41 -5.16 -0.68
C TRP A 189 8.44 -4.62 -1.67
N GLU A 190 9.09 -5.48 -2.46
CA GLU A 190 9.95 -5.07 -3.56
C GLU A 190 9.20 -4.19 -4.58
N GLU A 191 7.98 -4.56 -4.96
CA GLU A 191 7.17 -3.79 -5.90
C GLU A 191 6.65 -2.48 -5.28
N LEU A 192 6.24 -2.54 -4.01
CA LEU A 192 5.57 -1.42 -3.34
C LEU A 192 6.53 -0.34 -2.83
N LEU A 193 7.78 -0.69 -2.52
CA LEU A 193 8.71 0.19 -1.83
C LEU A 193 10.02 0.37 -2.62
N PRO A 194 9.98 0.92 -3.83
CA PRO A 194 11.21 1.15 -4.61
C PRO A 194 12.22 2.02 -3.87
N GLU A 195 11.74 2.92 -3.00
CA GLU A 195 12.56 3.79 -2.15
C GLU A 195 13.30 3.07 -1.01
N CYS A 196 12.86 1.86 -0.65
CA CYS A 196 13.47 1.03 0.39
C CYS A 196 14.32 -0.11 -0.19
N ARG A 197 14.41 -0.22 -1.51
CA ARG A 197 15.19 -1.27 -2.17
C ARG A 197 16.68 -1.12 -1.89
N VAL A 198 17.32 -2.25 -1.65
CA VAL A 198 18.78 -2.35 -1.54
C VAL A 198 19.24 -3.41 -2.52
N ASN A 199 20.08 -3.02 -3.45
CA ASN A 199 20.67 -3.91 -4.46
C ASN A 199 22.03 -4.43 -4.03
N ALA A 200 22.54 -5.44 -4.76
CA ALA A 200 23.82 -6.07 -4.48
C ALA A 200 24.98 -5.08 -4.49
N GLU A 201 24.98 -4.10 -5.40
CA GLU A 201 26.06 -3.10 -5.49
C GLU A 201 26.16 -2.25 -4.23
N GLN A 202 25.01 -1.82 -3.68
CA GLN A 202 24.97 -1.07 -2.43
C GLN A 202 25.48 -1.90 -1.26
N ILE A 203 25.16 -3.20 -1.24
CA ILE A 203 25.64 -4.12 -0.20
C ILE A 203 27.13 -4.38 -0.35
N LEU A 204 27.63 -4.61 -1.57
CA LEU A 204 29.06 -4.77 -1.82
C LEU A 204 29.84 -3.54 -1.38
N LYS A 205 29.37 -2.34 -1.71
CA LYS A 205 30.00 -1.09 -1.24
C LYS A 205 30.04 -1.01 0.29
N GLN A 206 28.99 -1.42 0.97
CA GLN A 206 28.98 -1.48 2.43
C GLN A 206 29.96 -2.54 2.96
N LEU A 207 30.01 -3.73 2.35
CA LEU A 207 30.94 -4.81 2.74
C LEU A 207 32.40 -4.38 2.56
N CYS A 208 32.73 -3.72 1.46
CA CYS A 208 34.06 -3.17 1.22
C CYS A 208 34.43 -2.08 2.24
N SER A 209 33.52 -1.19 2.57
CA SER A 209 33.74 -0.11 3.56
C SER A 209 34.03 -0.65 4.96
N TRP A 210 33.66 -1.89 5.25
CA TRP A 210 33.92 -2.55 6.53
C TRP A 210 35.21 -3.40 6.57
N GLY A 211 36.03 -3.35 5.50
CA GLY A 211 37.28 -4.10 5.41
C GLY A 211 37.12 -5.61 5.43
N LYS A 212 35.95 -6.13 5.07
CA LYS A 212 35.64 -7.58 5.05
C LYS A 212 35.76 -8.24 3.69
N LEU A 213 36.00 -7.47 2.65
CA LEU A 213 36.27 -7.94 1.29
C LEU A 213 37.40 -7.07 0.71
N ASP A 214 38.57 -7.65 0.54
CA ASP A 214 39.61 -7.15 -0.38
C ASP A 214 39.19 -7.57 -1.79
N ILE A 215 38.82 -6.62 -2.63
CA ILE A 215 38.61 -6.83 -4.06
C ILE A 215 39.83 -6.32 -4.81
#